data_d9648723e023944c691b16bbee664cab
#
_entry.id   d9648723e023944c691b16bbee664cab
#
_cell.length_a   1.000
_cell.length_b   1.000
_cell.length_c   1.000
_cell.angle_alpha   90.00
_cell.angle_beta   90.00
_cell.angle_gamma   90.00
#
_symmetry.space_group_name_H-M   'P 1'
#
loop_
_entity.id
_entity.type
_entity.pdbx_description
1 polymer ?
#
loop_
_entity_poly.entity_id
_entity_poly.type
_entity_poly.pdbx_seq_one_letter_code
_entity_poly.pdbx_strand_id
1 'polypeptide(L)'
;MSSPTILLCLLLALSIRGGSFQPVPAQPSQASFAEGATAILNCPLEKGKIQDYHVFWFQQKPSAAPAWVLKHANDNRIDRGSQFDTRFVPIRDAGANAYVLQIQGVRTEDSAMYWCVAEGNYFSTFVSGSGTQLSIRGGASVKAPASVTLLSDVSQTSNAPTVHALCAVEQFYPGILEMKWSVAGKEITEGVTPGQVILNKDGSYSARSILNISRDLLNSGKPVKCIIRHESSGAEHKQSLEQCQGV
;
A
#
# COMPACT_ATOMS: atom_id res chain seq x y z
N MET A 1 4.94 -3.89 60.00
CA MET A 1 5.96 -4.64 59.25
C MET A 1 5.40 -4.89 57.85
N SER A 2 5.71 -4.04 56.90
CA SER A 2 5.28 -4.20 55.49
C SER A 2 6.23 -5.20 54.82
N SER A 3 5.65 -6.31 54.35
CA SER A 3 6.40 -7.40 53.72
C SER A 3 7.13 -6.90 52.45
N PRO A 4 8.42 -7.20 52.29
CA PRO A 4 9.20 -6.81 51.14
C PRO A 4 8.63 -7.38 49.79
N THR A 5 7.81 -8.42 49.87
CA THR A 5 7.11 -9.00 48.72
C THR A 5 6.03 -8.07 48.15
N ILE A 6 5.36 -7.23 48.95
CA ILE A 6 4.35 -6.28 48.46
C ILE A 6 5.02 -5.13 47.73
N LEU A 7 6.20 -4.69 48.17
CA LEU A 7 6.97 -3.63 47.51
C LEU A 7 7.52 -4.11 46.14
N LEU A 8 7.95 -5.36 46.06
CA LEU A 8 8.44 -5.97 44.81
C LEU A 8 7.32 -6.13 43.76
N CYS A 9 6.11 -6.52 44.19
CA CYS A 9 4.94 -6.61 43.29
C CYS A 9 4.47 -5.24 42.79
N LEU A 10 4.57 -4.20 43.63
CA LEU A 10 4.26 -2.82 43.25
C LEU A 10 5.27 -2.26 42.23
N LEU A 11 6.55 -2.56 42.39
CA LEU A 11 7.59 -2.16 41.44
C LEU A 11 7.47 -2.91 40.11
N LEU A 12 7.08 -4.19 40.10
CA LEU A 12 6.79 -4.94 38.88
C LEU A 12 5.52 -4.44 38.16
N ALA A 13 4.49 -4.01 38.89
CA ALA A 13 3.27 -3.46 38.31
C ALA A 13 3.48 -2.05 37.70
N LEU A 14 4.47 -1.29 38.17
CA LEU A 14 4.83 0.02 37.60
C LEU A 14 5.69 -0.10 36.33
N SER A 15 6.38 -1.20 36.12
CA SER A 15 7.19 -1.44 34.90
C SER A 15 6.39 -1.87 33.67
N ILE A 16 5.10 -2.17 33.80
CA ILE A 16 4.24 -2.62 32.66
C ILE A 16 3.51 -1.45 31.97
N ARG A 17 3.67 -0.22 32.43
CA ARG A 17 3.00 0.96 31.82
C ARG A 17 3.81 1.74 30.78
N GLY A 18 4.84 1.15 30.23
CA GLY A 18 5.60 1.69 29.12
C GLY A 18 5.33 0.90 27.83
N GLY A 19 4.09 0.73 27.43
CA GLY A 19 3.79 0.32 26.06
C GLY A 19 4.27 1.42 25.12
N SER A 20 5.49 1.33 24.59
CA SER A 20 5.93 2.17 23.49
C SER A 20 5.04 1.79 22.30
N PHE A 21 3.99 2.57 22.09
CA PHE A 21 3.18 2.41 20.88
C PHE A 21 4.09 2.72 19.69
N GLN A 22 4.40 1.68 18.93
CA GLN A 22 5.06 1.90 17.66
C GLN A 22 4.09 2.68 16.75
N PRO A 23 4.57 3.70 16.03
CA PRO A 23 3.75 4.38 15.03
C PRO A 23 3.33 3.39 13.96
N VAL A 24 2.12 3.54 13.44
CA VAL A 24 1.62 2.71 12.34
C VAL A 24 1.24 3.63 11.18
N PRO A 25 2.14 3.86 10.21
CA PRO A 25 1.84 4.61 9.01
C PRO A 25 0.85 3.84 8.10
N ALA A 26 -0.21 4.53 7.66
CA ALA A 26 -1.26 3.97 6.79
C ALA A 26 -1.32 4.73 5.48
N GLN A 27 -0.48 4.37 4.52
CA GLN A 27 -0.43 5.02 3.22
C GLN A 27 -1.52 4.48 2.27
N PRO A 28 -2.19 5.36 1.48
CA PRO A 28 -2.96 4.93 0.31
C PRO A 28 -2.08 4.16 -0.67
N SER A 29 -2.59 3.09 -1.26
CA SER A 29 -1.79 2.23 -2.17
C SER A 29 -1.43 2.93 -3.48
N GLN A 30 -2.21 3.92 -3.92
CA GLN A 30 -2.01 4.62 -5.19
C GLN A 30 -2.49 6.07 -5.12
N ALA A 31 -1.86 6.93 -5.93
CA ALA A 31 -2.23 8.33 -6.16
C ALA A 31 -1.93 8.72 -7.60
N SER A 32 -2.73 9.60 -8.20
CA SER A 32 -2.49 10.09 -9.56
C SER A 32 -2.75 11.57 -9.68
N PHE A 33 -1.88 12.24 -10.40
CA PHE A 33 -1.96 13.68 -10.66
C PHE A 33 -1.61 13.98 -12.12
N ALA A 34 -2.13 15.10 -12.63
CA ALA A 34 -1.73 15.60 -13.93
C ALA A 34 -0.29 16.17 -13.85
N GLU A 35 0.44 16.08 -14.95
CA GLU A 35 1.76 16.72 -15.06
C GLU A 35 1.65 18.23 -14.82
N GLY A 36 2.61 18.79 -14.11
CA GLY A 36 2.62 20.19 -13.69
C GLY A 36 1.81 20.51 -12.44
N ALA A 37 0.93 19.61 -11.97
CA ALA A 37 0.18 19.78 -10.74
C ALA A 37 1.07 19.67 -9.49
N THR A 38 0.48 19.88 -8.32
CA THR A 38 1.08 19.52 -7.03
C THR A 38 0.51 18.18 -6.58
N ALA A 39 1.38 17.17 -6.50
CA ALA A 39 1.01 15.89 -5.91
C ALA A 39 1.04 15.97 -4.39
N ILE A 40 0.08 15.31 -3.74
CA ILE A 40 -0.06 15.23 -2.29
C ILE A 40 -0.08 13.76 -1.89
N LEU A 41 0.99 13.32 -1.21
CA LEU A 41 1.11 11.96 -0.70
C LEU A 41 0.89 11.98 0.80
N ASN A 42 -0.18 11.34 1.25
CA ASN A 42 -0.56 11.30 2.65
C ASN A 42 0.00 10.05 3.35
N CYS A 43 0.42 10.23 4.59
CA CYS A 43 0.87 9.18 5.48
C CYS A 43 0.26 9.39 6.87
N PRO A 44 -1.04 9.10 7.07
CA PRO A 44 -1.65 9.18 8.38
C PRO A 44 -1.08 8.12 9.31
N LEU A 45 -1.00 8.43 10.61
CA LEU A 45 -0.67 7.47 11.65
C LEU A 45 -1.94 6.92 12.28
N GLU A 46 -2.18 5.62 12.15
CA GLU A 46 -3.25 4.92 12.88
C GLU A 46 -2.95 4.82 14.37
N LYS A 47 -1.65 4.77 14.73
CA LYS A 47 -1.18 4.75 16.11
C LYS A 47 -0.03 5.73 16.26
N GLY A 48 0.04 6.38 17.45
CA GLY A 48 1.04 7.40 17.74
C GLY A 48 0.62 8.80 17.27
N LYS A 49 1.43 9.80 17.63
CA LYS A 49 1.22 11.20 17.23
C LYS A 49 2.40 11.65 16.39
N ILE A 50 2.12 12.35 15.29
CA ILE A 50 3.17 12.79 14.35
C ILE A 50 4.25 13.67 14.99
N GLN A 51 3.94 14.36 16.11
CA GLN A 51 4.91 15.18 16.82
C GLN A 51 6.01 14.38 17.51
N ASP A 52 5.74 13.09 17.81
CA ASP A 52 6.63 12.26 18.62
C ASP A 52 7.72 11.56 17.78
N TYR A 53 7.62 11.63 16.44
CA TYR A 53 8.50 10.84 15.57
C TYR A 53 9.15 11.70 14.49
N HIS A 54 10.35 11.31 14.07
CA HIS A 54 10.91 11.75 12.79
C HIS A 54 10.26 10.98 11.66
N VAL A 55 10.10 11.61 10.50
CA VAL A 55 9.63 10.93 9.29
C VAL A 55 10.67 10.99 8.20
N PHE A 56 10.82 9.87 7.51
CA PHE A 56 11.63 9.75 6.30
C PHE A 56 10.72 9.46 5.13
N TRP A 57 11.03 10.03 3.99
CA TRP A 57 10.43 9.68 2.73
C TRP A 57 11.47 9.05 1.81
N PHE A 58 11.07 7.96 1.16
CA PHE A 58 11.88 7.26 0.17
C PHE A 58 11.11 7.16 -1.14
N GLN A 59 11.84 7.24 -2.26
CA GLN A 59 11.33 7.02 -3.60
C GLN A 59 11.99 5.77 -4.17
N GLN A 60 11.21 4.92 -4.82
CA GLN A 60 11.75 3.79 -5.59
C GLN A 60 11.19 3.79 -7.00
N LYS A 61 12.06 3.91 -7.97
CA LYS A 61 11.77 3.71 -9.39
C LYS A 61 11.83 2.22 -9.74
N PRO A 62 11.23 1.79 -10.87
CA PRO A 62 11.25 0.40 -11.30
C PRO A 62 12.67 -0.17 -11.35
N SER A 63 12.86 -1.31 -10.71
CA SER A 63 14.15 -2.02 -10.65
C SER A 63 15.34 -1.24 -10.08
N ALA A 64 15.08 -0.13 -9.40
CA ALA A 64 16.09 0.64 -8.67
C ALA A 64 16.01 0.37 -7.16
N ALA A 65 17.09 0.62 -6.46
CA ALA A 65 17.07 0.68 -5.01
C ALA A 65 16.26 1.89 -4.53
N PRO A 66 15.63 1.83 -3.34
CA PRO A 66 15.00 3.00 -2.75
C PRO A 66 16.01 4.14 -2.57
N ALA A 67 15.64 5.33 -3.00
CA ALA A 67 16.41 6.56 -2.83
C ALA A 67 15.82 7.37 -1.69
N TRP A 68 16.67 7.89 -0.82
CA TRP A 68 16.25 8.74 0.27
C TRP A 68 15.88 10.13 -0.26
N VAL A 69 14.61 10.51 -0.09
CA VAL A 69 14.08 11.82 -0.51
C VAL A 69 14.41 12.88 0.53
N LEU A 70 13.94 12.71 1.76
CA LEU A 70 14.19 13.63 2.86
C LEU A 70 13.87 12.99 4.23
N LYS A 71 14.39 13.64 5.28
CA LYS A 71 13.96 13.50 6.67
C LYS A 71 13.28 14.80 7.10
N HIS A 72 12.13 14.70 7.75
CA HIS A 72 11.50 15.80 8.47
C HIS A 72 11.50 15.46 9.95
N ALA A 73 12.40 16.08 10.68
CA ALA A 73 12.59 15.83 12.10
C ALA A 73 11.44 16.41 12.92
N ASN A 74 11.25 15.93 14.15
CA ASN A 74 10.22 16.42 15.07
C ASN A 74 10.45 17.88 15.53
N ASP A 75 11.70 18.36 15.42
CA ASP A 75 12.09 19.77 15.63
C ASP A 75 11.91 20.65 14.39
N ASN A 76 11.22 20.12 13.35
CA ASN A 76 10.98 20.74 12.04
C ASN A 76 12.22 20.92 11.16
N ARG A 77 13.38 20.39 11.53
CA ARG A 77 14.53 20.37 10.63
C ARG A 77 14.28 19.42 9.46
N ILE A 78 14.67 19.86 8.25
CA ILE A 78 14.54 19.10 7.02
C ILE A 78 15.93 18.81 6.47
N ASP A 79 16.28 17.53 6.34
CA ASP A 79 17.47 17.07 5.66
C ASP A 79 17.03 16.39 4.34
N ARG A 80 17.71 16.66 3.22
CA ARG A 80 17.33 16.17 1.87
C ARG A 80 18.42 15.31 1.27
N GLY A 81 17.99 14.28 0.51
CA GLY A 81 18.87 13.54 -0.38
C GLY A 81 19.38 14.46 -1.52
N SER A 82 20.65 14.32 -1.89
CA SER A 82 21.33 15.20 -2.84
C SER A 82 20.70 15.23 -4.25
N GLN A 83 19.91 14.24 -4.62
CA GLN A 83 19.22 14.15 -5.90
C GLN A 83 17.79 14.74 -5.89
N PHE A 84 17.33 15.27 -4.75
CA PHE A 84 15.98 15.83 -4.60
C PHE A 84 16.05 17.32 -4.32
N ASP A 85 15.27 18.08 -5.06
CA ASP A 85 15.22 19.54 -4.99
C ASP A 85 14.13 20.04 -4.02
N THR A 86 13.94 21.36 -4.00
CA THR A 86 12.97 22.02 -3.10
C THR A 86 11.52 21.83 -3.51
N ARG A 87 11.24 21.19 -4.66
CA ARG A 87 9.87 20.80 -5.05
C ARG A 87 9.24 19.76 -4.10
N PHE A 88 10.09 18.97 -3.43
CA PHE A 88 9.66 17.98 -2.43
C PHE A 88 9.52 18.65 -1.07
N VAL A 89 8.30 18.98 -0.69
CA VAL A 89 7.96 19.75 0.51
C VAL A 89 7.29 18.86 1.55
N PRO A 90 7.94 18.57 2.68
CA PRO A 90 7.30 17.80 3.75
C PRO A 90 6.42 18.71 4.59
N ILE A 91 5.27 18.18 5.02
CA ILE A 91 4.30 18.84 5.91
C ILE A 91 3.94 17.90 7.03
N ARG A 92 3.70 18.46 8.23
CA ARG A 92 3.10 17.80 9.37
C ARG A 92 1.69 18.34 9.54
N ASP A 93 0.69 17.55 9.15
CA ASP A 93 -0.72 17.89 9.36
C ASP A 93 -1.17 17.37 10.73
N ALA A 94 -1.12 18.24 11.73
CA ALA A 94 -1.53 17.90 13.08
C ALA A 94 -3.03 17.62 13.19
N GLY A 95 -3.87 18.24 12.35
CA GLY A 95 -5.32 18.03 12.33
C GLY A 95 -5.69 16.64 11.84
N ALA A 96 -5.01 16.15 10.81
CA ALA A 96 -5.21 14.82 10.25
C ALA A 96 -4.31 13.75 10.91
N ASN A 97 -3.42 14.12 11.84
CA ASN A 97 -2.38 13.25 12.40
C ASN A 97 -1.60 12.53 11.29
N ALA A 98 -1.20 13.28 10.26
CA ALA A 98 -0.57 12.73 9.06
C ALA A 98 0.73 13.45 8.70
N TYR A 99 1.70 12.69 8.20
CA TYR A 99 2.79 13.25 7.43
C TYR A 99 2.35 13.40 5.97
N VAL A 100 2.72 14.48 5.33
CA VAL A 100 2.40 14.77 3.95
C VAL A 100 3.68 15.08 3.19
N LEU A 101 3.87 14.47 2.03
CA LEU A 101 4.86 14.90 1.06
C LEU A 101 4.13 15.57 -0.10
N GLN A 102 4.35 16.87 -0.27
CA GLN A 102 3.95 17.59 -1.47
C GLN A 102 5.09 17.57 -2.48
N ILE A 103 4.75 17.29 -3.74
CA ILE A 103 5.70 17.40 -4.85
C ILE A 103 5.12 18.44 -5.82
N GLN A 104 5.73 19.61 -5.86
CA GLN A 104 5.27 20.73 -6.66
C GLN A 104 5.69 20.57 -8.12
N GLY A 105 4.77 20.92 -9.05
CA GLY A 105 5.06 20.86 -10.48
C GLY A 105 5.55 19.47 -10.90
N VAL A 106 4.75 18.43 -10.55
CA VAL A 106 5.13 17.03 -10.80
C VAL A 106 5.36 16.77 -12.29
N ARG A 107 6.34 15.90 -12.55
CA ARG A 107 6.74 15.46 -13.89
C ARG A 107 6.52 13.97 -14.03
N THR A 108 6.42 13.48 -15.26
CA THR A 108 6.27 12.04 -15.52
C THR A 108 7.35 11.20 -14.84
N GLU A 109 8.59 11.72 -14.76
CA GLU A 109 9.72 11.07 -14.08
C GLU A 109 9.57 10.96 -12.55
N ASP A 110 8.65 11.73 -11.93
CA ASP A 110 8.33 11.60 -10.51
C ASP A 110 7.43 10.38 -10.22
N SER A 111 6.90 9.72 -11.26
CA SER A 111 6.15 8.47 -11.13
C SER A 111 7.04 7.39 -10.52
N ALA A 112 6.68 6.92 -9.34
CA ALA A 112 7.46 5.98 -8.54
C ALA A 112 6.64 5.47 -7.36
N MET A 113 7.15 4.47 -6.65
CA MET A 113 6.68 4.08 -5.33
C MET A 113 7.29 5.00 -4.28
N TYR A 114 6.47 5.54 -3.36
CA TYR A 114 6.91 6.38 -2.25
C TYR A 114 6.56 5.76 -0.91
N TRP A 115 7.54 5.61 -0.04
CA TRP A 115 7.35 5.14 1.32
C TRP A 115 7.56 6.24 2.34
N CYS A 116 6.67 6.26 3.32
CA CYS A 116 6.76 7.01 4.55
C CYS A 116 7.26 6.07 5.63
N VAL A 117 8.32 6.45 6.33
CA VAL A 117 8.90 5.67 7.42
C VAL A 117 8.98 6.55 8.66
N ALA A 118 8.33 6.15 9.75
CA ALA A 118 8.41 6.82 11.03
C ALA A 118 9.54 6.23 11.88
N GLU A 119 10.39 7.08 12.44
CA GLU A 119 11.45 6.70 13.39
C GLU A 119 11.00 7.02 14.80
N GLY A 120 10.90 5.98 15.65
CA GLY A 120 10.56 6.14 17.06
C GLY A 120 11.72 6.73 17.86
N ASN A 121 11.38 7.57 18.85
CA ASN A 121 12.38 8.20 19.74
C ASN A 121 13.07 7.22 20.68
N TYR A 122 12.52 6.01 20.85
CA TYR A 122 13.06 4.98 21.72
C TYR A 122 13.45 3.76 20.89
N PHE A 123 14.71 3.33 21.01
CA PHE A 123 15.27 2.10 20.41
C PHE A 123 15.46 2.10 18.89
N SER A 124 15.58 3.24 18.22
CA SER A 124 15.84 3.29 16.75
C SER A 124 14.91 2.36 15.94
N THR A 125 13.64 2.30 16.33
CA THR A 125 12.66 1.48 15.62
C THR A 125 12.12 2.26 14.44
N PHE A 126 12.25 1.69 13.25
CA PHE A 126 11.69 2.23 12.01
C PHE A 126 10.45 1.43 11.63
N VAL A 127 9.34 2.12 11.39
CA VAL A 127 8.10 1.49 10.92
C VAL A 127 7.69 2.15 9.61
N SER A 128 7.63 1.33 8.55
CA SER A 128 7.25 1.77 7.21
C SER A 128 5.75 1.62 6.98
N GLY A 129 5.18 2.56 6.25
CA GLY A 129 3.89 2.36 5.59
C GLY A 129 3.99 1.35 4.44
N SER A 130 2.85 0.99 3.86
CA SER A 130 2.75 0.05 2.73
C SER A 130 3.26 0.62 1.40
N GLY A 131 3.52 1.93 1.35
CA GLY A 131 3.91 2.65 0.14
C GLY A 131 2.72 3.14 -0.68
N THR A 132 2.94 4.23 -1.42
CA THR A 132 1.98 4.80 -2.37
C THR A 132 2.60 4.80 -3.76
N GLN A 133 1.99 4.11 -4.72
CA GLN A 133 2.38 4.25 -6.13
C GLN A 133 1.84 5.57 -6.66
N LEU A 134 2.75 6.50 -6.93
CA LEU A 134 2.44 7.75 -7.62
C LEU A 134 2.46 7.53 -9.13
N SER A 135 1.40 7.93 -9.81
CA SER A 135 1.29 7.95 -11.27
C SER A 135 1.06 9.38 -11.75
N ILE A 136 1.97 9.90 -12.56
CA ILE A 136 1.81 11.21 -13.17
C ILE A 136 1.28 11.04 -14.59
N ARG A 137 0.12 11.62 -14.86
CA ARG A 137 -0.50 11.63 -16.18
C ARG A 137 0.12 12.73 -17.01
N GLY A 138 1.04 12.34 -17.90
CA GLY A 138 1.58 13.18 -18.95
C GLY A 138 0.71 13.14 -20.21
N GLY A 139 1.20 13.65 -21.33
CA GLY A 139 0.52 13.64 -22.62
C GLY A 139 0.39 12.26 -23.29
N ALA A 140 0.80 11.18 -22.61
CA ALA A 140 0.63 9.84 -23.14
C ALA A 140 -0.86 9.43 -23.19
N SER A 141 -1.25 8.74 -24.24
CA SER A 141 -2.61 8.22 -24.40
C SER A 141 -2.93 7.17 -23.33
N VAL A 142 -4.16 7.17 -22.85
CA VAL A 142 -4.69 6.15 -21.93
C VAL A 142 -4.59 4.78 -22.61
N LYS A 143 -4.03 3.79 -21.91
CA LYS A 143 -3.83 2.43 -22.41
C LYS A 143 -4.62 1.45 -21.55
N ALA A 144 -5.55 0.74 -22.17
CA ALA A 144 -6.30 -0.32 -21.50
C ALA A 144 -5.38 -1.48 -21.07
N PRO A 145 -5.75 -2.26 -20.04
CA PRO A 145 -5.02 -3.46 -19.69
C PRO A 145 -4.83 -4.40 -20.88
N ALA A 146 -3.59 -4.82 -21.13
CA ALA A 146 -3.28 -5.76 -22.22
C ALA A 146 -3.73 -7.18 -21.85
N SER A 147 -3.73 -7.53 -20.57
CA SER A 147 -4.24 -8.81 -20.09
C SER A 147 -4.82 -8.68 -18.69
N VAL A 148 -5.84 -9.50 -18.43
CA VAL A 148 -6.42 -9.75 -17.11
C VAL A 148 -6.44 -11.25 -16.92
N THR A 149 -5.68 -11.75 -15.95
CA THR A 149 -5.52 -13.18 -15.71
C THR A 149 -6.00 -13.52 -14.30
N LEU A 150 -6.79 -14.56 -14.19
CA LEU A 150 -7.25 -15.10 -12.91
C LEU A 150 -6.73 -16.52 -12.76
N LEU A 151 -5.92 -16.74 -11.74
CA LEU A 151 -5.29 -18.02 -11.41
C LEU A 151 -5.70 -18.46 -10.01
N SER A 152 -5.64 -19.76 -9.76
CA SER A 152 -5.78 -20.31 -8.41
C SER A 152 -4.80 -21.45 -8.18
N ASP A 153 -4.43 -21.65 -6.90
CA ASP A 153 -3.57 -22.74 -6.46
C ASP A 153 -4.35 -24.04 -6.19
N VAL A 154 -5.52 -24.21 -6.84
CA VAL A 154 -6.32 -25.42 -6.70
C VAL A 154 -5.57 -26.60 -7.26
N SER A 155 -4.97 -27.40 -6.36
CA SER A 155 -4.47 -28.72 -6.70
C SER A 155 -5.52 -29.78 -6.31
N GLN A 156 -5.80 -30.73 -7.21
CA GLN A 156 -6.68 -31.85 -6.91
C GLN A 156 -6.10 -32.77 -5.81
N THR A 157 -4.81 -32.70 -5.56
CA THR A 157 -4.11 -33.49 -4.54
C THR A 157 -3.96 -32.79 -3.20
N SER A 158 -4.25 -31.49 -3.12
CA SER A 158 -4.13 -30.72 -1.89
C SER A 158 -5.45 -30.72 -1.11
N ASN A 159 -5.41 -31.14 0.14
CA ASN A 159 -6.52 -31.06 1.09
C ASN A 159 -6.51 -29.75 1.92
N ALA A 160 -5.79 -28.72 1.47
CA ALA A 160 -5.74 -27.45 2.18
C ALA A 160 -7.14 -26.85 2.28
N PRO A 161 -7.57 -26.39 3.48
CA PRO A 161 -8.92 -25.84 3.70
C PRO A 161 -9.12 -24.49 3.00
N THR A 162 -8.03 -23.80 2.69
CA THR A 162 -8.01 -22.49 2.03
C THR A 162 -7.33 -22.59 0.66
N VAL A 163 -7.86 -21.86 -0.30
CA VAL A 163 -7.35 -21.72 -1.67
C VAL A 163 -7.05 -20.26 -1.92
N HIS A 164 -5.96 -19.97 -2.62
CA HIS A 164 -5.58 -18.64 -3.03
C HIS A 164 -5.96 -18.41 -4.48
N ALA A 165 -6.70 -17.36 -4.76
CA ALA A 165 -6.96 -16.89 -6.11
C ALA A 165 -6.16 -15.60 -6.36
N LEU A 166 -5.43 -15.55 -7.45
CA LEU A 166 -4.63 -14.40 -7.88
C LEU A 166 -5.29 -13.76 -9.10
N CYS A 167 -5.63 -12.48 -9.00
CA CYS A 167 -6.01 -11.66 -10.12
C CYS A 167 -4.82 -10.77 -10.51
N ALA A 168 -4.34 -10.91 -11.74
CA ALA A 168 -3.24 -10.14 -12.31
C ALA A 168 -3.72 -9.31 -13.50
N VAL A 169 -3.32 -8.04 -13.52
CA VAL A 169 -3.63 -7.05 -14.57
C VAL A 169 -2.32 -6.46 -15.06
N GLU A 170 -2.10 -6.51 -16.36
CA GLU A 170 -0.80 -6.15 -16.92
C GLU A 170 -0.92 -5.03 -17.95
N GLN A 171 0.13 -4.19 -18.01
CA GLN A 171 0.39 -3.20 -19.06
C GLN A 171 -0.73 -2.20 -19.29
N PHE A 172 -1.22 -1.53 -18.25
CA PHE A 172 -2.19 -0.44 -18.36
C PHE A 172 -1.53 0.94 -18.08
N TYR A 173 -2.20 2.03 -18.47
CA TYR A 173 -1.81 3.41 -18.20
C TYR A 173 -3.05 4.31 -18.20
N PRO A 174 -3.17 5.27 -17.25
CA PRO A 174 -2.31 5.55 -16.11
C PRO A 174 -2.41 4.51 -15.00
N GLY A 175 -1.56 4.63 -13.97
CA GLY A 175 -1.45 3.69 -12.85
C GLY A 175 -2.56 3.83 -11.80
N ILE A 176 -3.81 3.94 -12.24
CA ILE A 176 -5.00 3.91 -11.38
C ILE A 176 -5.89 2.77 -11.82
N LEU A 177 -6.18 1.88 -10.87
CA LEU A 177 -7.00 0.72 -11.10
C LEU A 177 -7.79 0.36 -9.84
N GLU A 178 -9.09 0.17 -9.96
CA GLU A 178 -9.92 -0.43 -8.92
C GLU A 178 -10.01 -1.93 -9.18
N MET A 179 -9.71 -2.74 -8.15
CA MET A 179 -9.83 -4.19 -8.19
C MET A 179 -10.79 -4.63 -7.07
N LYS A 180 -11.80 -5.41 -7.42
CA LYS A 180 -12.78 -5.97 -6.49
C LYS A 180 -12.97 -7.45 -6.72
N TRP A 181 -13.38 -8.17 -5.67
CA TRP A 181 -13.74 -9.56 -5.74
C TRP A 181 -15.22 -9.75 -5.49
N SER A 182 -15.84 -10.69 -6.21
CA SER A 182 -17.20 -11.08 -5.97
C SER A 182 -17.38 -12.59 -5.97
N VAL A 183 -18.27 -13.09 -5.11
CA VAL A 183 -18.71 -14.49 -5.07
C VAL A 183 -20.23 -14.53 -5.21
N ALA A 184 -20.72 -15.29 -6.16
CA ALA A 184 -22.15 -15.36 -6.48
C ALA A 184 -22.79 -13.97 -6.74
N GLY A 185 -22.03 -13.02 -7.29
CA GLY A 185 -22.49 -11.66 -7.58
C GLY A 185 -22.44 -10.68 -6.40
N LYS A 186 -22.08 -11.13 -5.19
CA LYS A 186 -21.92 -10.28 -4.02
C LYS A 186 -20.45 -9.91 -3.86
N GLU A 187 -20.16 -8.61 -3.67
CA GLU A 187 -18.81 -8.11 -3.36
C GLU A 187 -18.35 -8.67 -2.01
N ILE A 188 -17.07 -9.07 -1.96
CA ILE A 188 -16.41 -9.57 -0.75
C ILE A 188 -15.12 -8.78 -0.51
N THR A 189 -14.86 -8.51 0.78
CA THR A 189 -13.66 -7.83 1.26
C THR A 189 -12.87 -8.68 2.24
N GLU A 190 -13.52 -9.65 2.87
CA GLU A 190 -12.88 -10.59 3.77
C GLU A 190 -11.98 -11.55 3.01
N GLY A 191 -10.76 -11.76 3.50
CA GLY A 191 -9.75 -12.60 2.85
C GLY A 191 -9.10 -11.97 1.62
N VAL A 192 -9.44 -10.73 1.27
CA VAL A 192 -8.83 -9.99 0.16
C VAL A 192 -7.56 -9.31 0.63
N THR A 193 -6.45 -9.60 -0.04
CA THR A 193 -5.24 -8.78 0.02
C THR A 193 -5.33 -7.75 -1.09
N PRO A 194 -5.41 -6.44 -0.76
CA PRO A 194 -5.53 -5.37 -1.75
C PRO A 194 -4.39 -5.42 -2.77
N GLY A 195 -4.73 -5.15 -4.01
CA GLY A 195 -3.75 -5.10 -5.10
C GLY A 195 -2.81 -3.92 -4.96
N GLN A 196 -1.53 -4.16 -5.11
CA GLN A 196 -0.54 -3.11 -5.31
C GLN A 196 -0.41 -2.82 -6.81
N VAL A 197 -0.49 -1.54 -7.17
CA VAL A 197 -0.16 -1.08 -8.53
C VAL A 197 1.35 -0.85 -8.58
N ILE A 198 2.00 -1.35 -9.61
CA ILE A 198 3.46 -1.32 -9.79
C ILE A 198 3.77 -0.68 -11.14
N LEU A 199 4.65 0.32 -11.15
CA LEU A 199 5.19 0.90 -12.38
C LEU A 199 6.22 -0.06 -12.99
N ASN A 200 6.04 -0.37 -14.27
CA ASN A 200 6.94 -1.21 -15.06
C ASN A 200 8.09 -0.38 -15.67
N LYS A 201 9.14 -1.06 -16.14
CA LYS A 201 10.29 -0.42 -16.80
C LYS A 201 9.93 0.31 -18.08
N ASP A 202 8.88 -0.13 -18.77
CA ASP A 202 8.39 0.45 -20.02
C ASP A 202 7.44 1.64 -19.80
N GLY A 203 7.24 2.06 -18.55
CA GLY A 203 6.34 3.14 -18.17
C GLY A 203 4.86 2.73 -18.05
N SER A 204 4.50 1.49 -18.38
CA SER A 204 3.19 0.93 -18.09
C SER A 204 3.06 0.51 -16.63
N TYR A 205 1.85 0.12 -16.21
CA TYR A 205 1.57 -0.36 -14.88
C TYR A 205 1.03 -1.79 -14.89
N SER A 206 1.27 -2.51 -13.81
CA SER A 206 0.70 -3.82 -13.51
C SER A 206 0.10 -3.81 -12.12
N ALA A 207 -0.91 -4.65 -11.87
CA ALA A 207 -1.52 -4.79 -10.55
C ALA A 207 -1.85 -6.25 -10.24
N ARG A 208 -1.85 -6.61 -8.96
CA ARG A 208 -2.18 -7.96 -8.49
C ARG A 208 -2.97 -7.87 -7.21
N SER A 209 -4.02 -8.69 -7.11
CA SER A 209 -4.81 -8.86 -5.89
C SER A 209 -4.99 -10.34 -5.59
N ILE A 210 -4.97 -10.71 -4.32
CA ILE A 210 -5.13 -12.10 -3.87
C ILE A 210 -6.39 -12.20 -3.02
N LEU A 211 -7.18 -13.23 -3.29
CA LEU A 211 -8.31 -13.64 -2.47
C LEU A 211 -8.01 -14.98 -1.82
N ASN A 212 -8.12 -15.02 -0.50
CA ASN A 212 -8.12 -16.24 0.28
C ASN A 212 -9.57 -16.72 0.46
N ILE A 213 -9.91 -17.88 -0.10
CA ILE A 213 -11.26 -18.43 -0.11
C ILE A 213 -11.27 -19.84 0.46
N SER A 214 -12.32 -20.22 1.17
CA SER A 214 -12.45 -21.61 1.62
C SER A 214 -12.68 -22.54 0.44
N ARG A 215 -12.10 -23.72 0.51
CA ARG A 215 -12.26 -24.77 -0.50
C ARG A 215 -13.73 -25.16 -0.69
N ASP A 216 -14.52 -25.21 0.40
CA ASP A 216 -15.94 -25.52 0.34
C ASP A 216 -16.73 -24.50 -0.46
N LEU A 217 -16.39 -23.21 -0.31
CA LEU A 217 -17.03 -22.15 -1.09
C LEU A 217 -16.67 -22.25 -2.58
N LEU A 218 -15.44 -22.58 -2.90
CA LEU A 218 -15.00 -22.82 -4.28
C LEU A 218 -15.72 -24.04 -4.87
N ASN A 219 -15.80 -25.15 -4.13
CA ASN A 219 -16.45 -26.38 -4.56
C ASN A 219 -17.98 -26.26 -4.65
N SER A 220 -18.56 -25.23 -4.04
CA SER A 220 -20.01 -24.98 -4.13
C SER A 220 -20.50 -24.60 -5.51
N GLY A 221 -19.62 -24.48 -6.50
CA GLY A 221 -19.93 -24.07 -7.87
C GLY A 221 -20.34 -22.61 -8.03
N LYS A 222 -20.26 -21.81 -6.97
CA LYS A 222 -20.56 -20.38 -7.05
C LYS A 222 -19.46 -19.64 -7.82
N PRO A 223 -19.82 -18.77 -8.76
CA PRO A 223 -18.81 -18.06 -9.57
C PRO A 223 -18.02 -17.09 -8.69
N VAL A 224 -16.69 -17.25 -8.71
CA VAL A 224 -15.73 -16.31 -8.12
C VAL A 224 -15.19 -15.43 -9.24
N LYS A 225 -15.29 -14.12 -9.07
CA LYS A 225 -14.88 -13.16 -10.11
C LYS A 225 -13.96 -12.09 -9.55
N CYS A 226 -12.95 -11.74 -10.33
CA CYS A 226 -12.21 -10.50 -10.20
C CYS A 226 -12.84 -9.45 -11.11
N ILE A 227 -13.15 -8.29 -10.55
CA ILE A 227 -13.78 -7.16 -11.24
C ILE A 227 -12.78 -6.02 -11.26
N ILE A 228 -12.51 -5.50 -12.45
CA ILE A 228 -11.51 -4.47 -12.68
C ILE A 228 -12.16 -3.28 -13.34
N ARG A 229 -11.89 -2.09 -12.80
CA ARG A 229 -12.25 -0.80 -13.40
C ARG A 229 -11.01 0.03 -13.64
N HIS A 230 -10.82 0.43 -14.87
CA HIS A 230 -9.76 1.32 -15.30
C HIS A 230 -10.36 2.47 -16.11
N GLU A 231 -9.83 3.68 -16.01
CA GLU A 231 -10.40 4.86 -16.67
C GLU A 231 -10.44 4.75 -18.20
N SER A 232 -9.61 3.87 -18.82
CA SER A 232 -9.58 3.66 -20.25
C SER A 232 -10.82 3.02 -20.82
N SER A 233 -11.54 2.25 -20.01
CA SER A 233 -12.49 1.30 -20.59
C SER A 233 -13.93 1.71 -20.41
N GLY A 234 -14.28 2.62 -19.53
CA GLY A 234 -15.69 2.88 -19.19
C GLY A 234 -16.51 1.59 -18.90
N ALA A 235 -15.88 0.43 -19.07
CA ALA A 235 -16.43 -0.91 -18.89
C ALA A 235 -15.66 -1.67 -17.81
N GLU A 236 -16.37 -2.51 -17.09
CA GLU A 236 -15.78 -3.45 -16.15
C GLU A 236 -15.22 -4.65 -16.90
N HIS A 237 -13.96 -5.01 -16.66
CA HIS A 237 -13.43 -6.30 -17.04
C HIS A 237 -13.74 -7.31 -15.92
N LYS A 238 -14.39 -8.41 -16.28
CA LYS A 238 -14.76 -9.47 -15.32
C LYS A 238 -14.12 -10.77 -15.76
N GLN A 239 -13.28 -11.33 -14.90
CA GLN A 239 -12.70 -12.66 -15.09
C GLN A 239 -13.26 -13.61 -14.03
N SER A 240 -13.71 -14.79 -14.47
CA SER A 240 -14.21 -15.85 -13.58
C SER A 240 -13.17 -16.94 -13.42
N LEU A 241 -13.06 -17.50 -12.19
CA LEU A 241 -12.39 -18.78 -12.00
C LEU A 241 -13.24 -19.86 -12.68
N GLU A 242 -12.71 -20.41 -13.76
CA GLU A 242 -13.25 -21.63 -14.31
C GLU A 242 -12.76 -22.80 -13.45
N GLN A 243 -13.68 -23.62 -12.96
CA GLN A 243 -13.29 -24.90 -12.40
C GLN A 243 -12.70 -25.71 -13.55
N CYS A 244 -11.45 -26.12 -13.45
CA CYS A 244 -10.91 -27.16 -14.33
C CYS A 244 -11.79 -28.41 -14.09
N GLN A 245 -12.78 -28.63 -14.96
CA GLN A 245 -13.47 -29.90 -15.02
C GLN A 245 -12.42 -30.89 -15.50
N GLY A 246 -11.97 -31.76 -14.58
CA GLY A 246 -11.05 -32.83 -14.91
C GLY A 246 -11.64 -33.68 -16.05
N VAL A 247 -10.86 -33.83 -17.09
CA VAL A 247 -11.02 -34.87 -18.11
C VAL A 247 -10.56 -36.18 -17.52
#